data_6744bd2a7403b349ef5c412b630c3da9
#
_entry.id   6744bd2a7403b349ef5c412b630c3da9
#
_cell.length_a   1.000
_cell.length_b   1.000
_cell.length_c   1.000
_cell.angle_alpha   90.00
_cell.angle_beta   90.00
_cell.angle_gamma   90.00
#
_symmetry.space_group_name_H-M   'P 1'
#
loop_
_entity.id
_entity.type
_entity.pdbx_description
1 polymer ?
#
loop_
_entity_poly.entity_id
_entity_poly.type
_entity_poly.pdbx_seq_one_letter_code
_entity_poly.pdbx_strand_id
1 'polypeptide(L)'
;MNLQKCENGHFYDADKYQTCPHCQQMNDDQKTIGMTVPNDQPAPSVTPTMPQQPFAYAGGNTPSDDQKTVGIFSHAISGNKGTQPVVGWLVGIQGECMGQSFQLREGKNFVGRAEDMDVVIRGDLAVARHRHACVIFEPRAGIFYAQPGESHELFYLNDNVVLNSEILKSHDVITLGETSLMFIPLCGPDFSWDKYRNK
;
A
#
# COMPACT_ATOMS: atom_id res chain seq x y z
N MET A 1 27.32 -18.71 31.87
CA MET A 1 26.28 -17.81 31.30
C MET A 1 25.69 -16.99 32.43
N ASN A 2 26.10 -15.76 32.60
CA ASN A 2 25.68 -14.89 33.70
C ASN A 2 24.77 -13.78 33.11
N LEU A 3 23.46 -14.01 33.17
CA LEU A 3 22.45 -13.08 32.67
C LEU A 3 22.22 -11.94 33.67
N GLN A 4 22.57 -10.72 33.32
CA GLN A 4 22.27 -9.50 34.09
C GLN A 4 21.24 -8.63 33.37
N LYS A 5 20.47 -7.87 34.17
CA LYS A 5 19.48 -6.90 33.68
C LYS A 5 20.03 -5.49 33.84
N CYS A 6 20.08 -4.69 32.77
CA CYS A 6 20.49 -3.29 32.84
C CYS A 6 19.37 -2.38 33.37
N GLU A 7 19.69 -1.14 33.67
CA GLU A 7 18.73 -0.12 34.17
C GLU A 7 17.55 0.14 33.22
N ASN A 8 17.75 -0.06 31.91
CA ASN A 8 16.72 0.07 30.88
C ASN A 8 15.93 -1.22 30.64
N GLY A 9 16.13 -2.25 31.48
CA GLY A 9 15.32 -3.46 31.46
C GLY A 9 15.79 -4.56 30.49
N HIS A 10 16.88 -4.38 29.74
CA HIS A 10 17.42 -5.38 28.81
C HIS A 10 18.23 -6.44 29.57
N PHE A 11 18.13 -7.70 29.14
CA PHE A 11 18.96 -8.79 29.62
C PHE A 11 20.18 -8.98 28.72
N TYR A 12 21.38 -9.12 29.31
CA TYR A 12 22.61 -9.36 28.58
C TYR A 12 23.54 -10.30 29.35
N ASP A 13 24.47 -10.95 28.65
CA ASP A 13 25.44 -11.89 29.24
C ASP A 13 26.66 -11.09 29.75
N ALA A 14 26.80 -11.00 31.07
CA ALA A 14 27.87 -10.27 31.72
C ALA A 14 29.25 -10.96 31.60
N ASP A 15 29.29 -12.23 31.19
CA ASP A 15 30.56 -12.92 30.87
C ASP A 15 31.12 -12.48 29.51
N LYS A 16 30.27 -11.94 28.62
CA LYS A 16 30.64 -11.51 27.27
C LYS A 16 30.71 -9.99 27.11
N TYR A 17 29.91 -9.25 27.85
CA TYR A 17 29.79 -7.80 27.70
C TYR A 17 29.84 -7.11 29.05
N GLN A 18 30.79 -6.17 29.20
CA GLN A 18 30.89 -5.35 30.42
C GLN A 18 29.73 -4.33 30.57
N THR A 19 29.08 -3.98 29.47
CA THR A 19 27.92 -3.07 29.42
C THR A 19 26.88 -3.61 28.45
N CYS A 20 25.61 -3.24 28.67
CA CYS A 20 24.50 -3.73 27.84
C CYS A 20 24.69 -3.29 26.37
N PRO A 21 24.82 -4.22 25.40
CA PRO A 21 25.03 -3.88 24.01
C PRO A 21 23.81 -3.19 23.38
N HIS A 22 22.60 -3.46 23.88
CA HIS A 22 21.38 -2.79 23.40
C HIS A 22 21.33 -1.30 23.78
N CYS A 23 21.91 -0.92 24.93
CA CYS A 23 22.00 0.48 25.36
C CYS A 23 23.11 1.23 24.63
N GLN A 24 24.17 0.57 24.17
CA GLN A 24 25.22 1.20 23.40
C GLN A 24 24.76 1.55 21.97
N GLN A 25 23.96 0.72 21.33
CA GLN A 25 23.42 1.00 19.99
C GLN A 25 22.49 2.22 19.96
N MET A 26 21.77 2.53 21.05
CA MET A 26 20.91 3.71 21.12
C MET A 26 21.66 5.05 21.18
N ASN A 27 22.94 5.04 21.54
CA ASN A 27 23.76 6.27 21.61
C ASN A 27 24.44 6.64 20.30
N ASP A 28 24.56 5.73 19.35
CA ASP A 28 25.18 6.00 18.05
C ASP A 28 24.21 6.59 17.01
N ASP A 29 22.91 6.38 17.17
CA ASP A 29 21.88 6.90 16.24
C ASP A 29 21.47 8.35 16.52
N GLN A 30 21.99 9.00 17.58
CA GLN A 30 21.70 10.40 17.93
C GLN A 30 22.84 11.38 17.65
N LYS A 31 23.83 11.04 16.86
CA LYS A 31 24.84 12.02 16.44
C LYS A 31 24.38 12.77 15.19
N THR A 32 23.36 13.59 15.35
CA THR A 32 23.07 14.68 14.42
C THR A 32 24.19 15.67 14.50
N ILE A 33 24.98 15.78 13.45
CA ILE A 33 26.05 16.79 13.31
C ILE A 33 25.36 18.14 13.20
N GLY A 34 25.31 18.87 14.30
CA GLY A 34 24.99 20.30 14.32
C GLY A 34 26.12 21.07 13.66
N MET A 35 25.92 21.57 12.44
CA MET A 35 26.77 22.60 11.85
C MET A 35 26.56 23.90 12.62
N THR A 36 27.50 24.24 13.49
CA THR A 36 27.64 25.59 14.03
C THR A 36 28.19 26.50 12.94
N VAL A 37 27.38 27.47 12.52
CA VAL A 37 27.79 28.58 11.66
C VAL A 37 28.39 29.68 12.56
N PRO A 38 29.64 30.12 12.36
CA PRO A 38 30.11 31.32 12.99
C PRO A 38 29.52 32.55 12.29
N ASN A 39 28.91 33.42 13.11
CA ASN A 39 28.42 34.73 12.71
C ASN A 39 29.62 35.69 12.58
N ASP A 40 29.69 36.44 11.50
CA ASP A 40 30.11 37.83 11.34
C ASP A 40 30.79 38.10 10.00
N GLN A 41 30.15 38.77 9.12
CA GLN A 41 30.47 40.08 8.52
C GLN A 41 29.58 40.42 7.31
N PRO A 42 29.38 41.72 7.02
CA PRO A 42 28.24 42.20 6.23
C PRO A 42 28.50 42.23 4.72
N ALA A 43 27.39 42.15 3.97
CA ALA A 43 27.28 42.08 2.55
C ALA A 43 27.91 43.25 1.77
N PRO A 44 28.29 43.02 0.53
CA PRO A 44 28.00 43.98 -0.54
C PRO A 44 26.94 43.43 -1.54
N SER A 45 25.99 44.30 -1.77
CA SER A 45 24.97 44.22 -2.78
C SER A 45 25.59 44.14 -4.18
N VAL A 46 25.30 43.05 -4.92
CA VAL A 46 25.47 43.03 -6.36
C VAL A 46 24.28 42.33 -6.99
N THR A 47 23.53 43.14 -7.73
CA THR A 47 22.46 42.73 -8.62
C THR A 47 23.07 41.95 -9.80
N PRO A 48 22.60 40.74 -10.12
CA PRO A 48 22.87 40.16 -11.41
C PRO A 48 21.70 40.44 -12.35
N THR A 49 21.97 41.26 -13.33
CA THR A 49 21.22 41.41 -14.58
C THR A 49 21.14 40.06 -15.29
N MET A 50 19.95 39.61 -15.59
CA MET A 50 19.68 38.50 -16.50
C MET A 50 19.95 38.89 -17.94
N PRO A 51 20.67 38.11 -18.73
CA PRO A 51 20.49 38.11 -20.17
C PRO A 51 19.48 37.04 -20.57
N GLN A 52 18.39 37.49 -21.16
CA GLN A 52 17.49 36.63 -21.93
C GLN A 52 18.20 36.19 -23.20
N GLN A 53 18.26 34.89 -23.45
CA GLN A 53 18.49 34.37 -24.79
C GLN A 53 17.45 33.31 -25.14
N PRO A 54 16.92 33.33 -26.37
CA PRO A 54 15.88 32.40 -26.82
C PRO A 54 16.52 31.08 -27.23
N PHE A 55 16.09 29.97 -26.61
CA PHE A 55 16.46 28.66 -27.10
C PHE A 55 15.53 28.22 -28.19
N ALA A 56 16.12 28.14 -29.39
CA ALA A 56 15.53 27.53 -30.57
C ALA A 56 15.39 26.01 -30.35
N TYR A 57 14.21 25.50 -30.64
CA TYR A 57 13.96 24.07 -30.78
C TYR A 57 14.72 23.51 -31.98
N ALA A 58 15.69 22.67 -31.77
CA ALA A 58 16.22 21.77 -32.80
C ALA A 58 15.82 20.34 -32.39
N GLY A 59 15.05 19.70 -33.26
CA GLY A 59 14.62 18.32 -33.09
C GLY A 59 15.81 17.34 -33.13
N GLY A 60 15.76 16.36 -32.28
CA GLY A 60 16.64 15.21 -32.25
C GLY A 60 15.88 14.02 -31.71
N ASN A 61 15.41 13.17 -32.62
CA ASN A 61 14.89 11.84 -32.27
C ASN A 61 16.04 10.98 -31.74
N THR A 62 15.97 10.61 -30.46
CA THR A 62 16.66 9.43 -29.96
C THR A 62 15.61 8.48 -29.42
N PRO A 63 15.53 7.24 -29.89
CA PRO A 63 14.69 6.23 -29.26
C PRO A 63 15.37 5.78 -27.98
N SER A 64 14.89 6.23 -26.84
CA SER A 64 15.19 5.59 -25.56
C SER A 64 14.27 4.38 -25.44
N ASP A 65 14.87 3.22 -25.65
CA ASP A 65 14.26 1.92 -25.46
C ASP A 65 14.18 1.63 -23.96
N ASP A 66 13.29 2.35 -23.27
CA ASP A 66 12.88 1.99 -21.93
C ASP A 66 11.91 0.82 -22.04
N GLN A 67 12.49 -0.39 -21.99
CA GLN A 67 11.74 -1.62 -21.80
C GLN A 67 11.08 -1.59 -20.41
N LYS A 68 10.03 -0.80 -20.31
CA LYS A 68 9.13 -0.84 -19.17
C LYS A 68 8.49 -2.23 -19.17
N THR A 69 8.85 -3.05 -18.19
CA THR A 69 8.21 -4.35 -17.96
C THR A 69 6.72 -4.11 -17.76
N VAL A 70 5.94 -4.28 -18.81
CA VAL A 70 4.50 -4.21 -18.76
C VAL A 70 4.03 -5.53 -18.17
N GLY A 71 3.53 -5.53 -16.95
CA GLY A 71 2.92 -6.72 -16.36
C GLY A 71 1.82 -7.22 -17.28
N ILE A 72 1.65 -8.53 -17.39
CA ILE A 72 0.70 -9.22 -18.30
C ILE A 72 -0.76 -8.71 -18.12
N PHE A 73 -1.02 -8.00 -17.03
CA PHE A 73 -2.32 -7.40 -16.70
C PHE A 73 -2.45 -5.93 -17.09
N SER A 74 -1.39 -5.27 -17.52
CA SER A 74 -1.47 -3.95 -18.11
C SER A 74 -1.77 -4.09 -19.60
N HIS A 75 -2.97 -4.48 -19.96
CA HIS A 75 -3.52 -4.07 -21.23
C HIS A 75 -3.65 -2.55 -21.14
N ALA A 76 -2.59 -1.87 -21.56
CA ALA A 76 -2.62 -0.45 -21.81
C ALA A 76 -3.68 -0.23 -22.90
N ILE A 77 -4.89 0.07 -22.46
CA ILE A 77 -5.86 0.78 -23.29
C ILE A 77 -5.31 2.20 -23.38
N SER A 78 -4.33 2.36 -24.29
CA SER A 78 -3.88 3.66 -24.76
C SER A 78 -5.09 4.33 -25.41
N GLY A 79 -5.61 5.37 -24.80
CA GLY A 79 -6.49 6.28 -25.50
C GLY A 79 -7.91 6.47 -24.98
N ASN A 80 -8.30 5.89 -23.86
CA ASN A 80 -9.46 6.35 -23.07
C ASN A 80 -9.22 5.92 -21.65
N LYS A 81 -9.45 6.78 -20.67
CA LYS A 81 -9.60 6.39 -19.27
C LYS A 81 -10.92 5.60 -19.15
N GLY A 82 -11.02 4.49 -19.87
CA GLY A 82 -12.09 3.54 -19.74
C GLY A 82 -12.03 2.98 -18.33
N THR A 83 -13.05 3.26 -17.56
CA THR A 83 -13.24 2.69 -16.22
C THR A 83 -13.09 1.19 -16.35
N GLN A 84 -12.10 0.59 -15.66
CA GLN A 84 -11.96 -0.85 -15.61
C GLN A 84 -13.30 -1.46 -15.19
N PRO A 85 -13.80 -2.51 -15.85
CA PRO A 85 -15.10 -3.06 -15.55
C PRO A 85 -15.14 -3.62 -14.13
N VAL A 86 -16.30 -3.46 -13.48
CA VAL A 86 -16.55 -4.01 -12.14
C VAL A 86 -16.65 -5.51 -12.22
N VAL A 87 -15.94 -6.21 -11.34
CA VAL A 87 -15.98 -7.68 -11.25
C VAL A 87 -16.78 -8.17 -10.06
N GLY A 88 -17.04 -7.30 -9.08
CA GLY A 88 -17.79 -7.58 -7.86
C GLY A 88 -17.83 -6.38 -6.93
N TRP A 89 -18.37 -6.58 -5.75
CA TRP A 89 -18.48 -5.56 -4.71
C TRP A 89 -18.14 -6.12 -3.34
N LEU A 90 -17.65 -5.23 -2.48
CA LEU A 90 -17.73 -5.39 -1.03
C LEU A 90 -18.81 -4.44 -0.52
N VAL A 91 -19.72 -4.94 0.30
CA VAL A 91 -20.83 -4.16 0.86
C VAL A 91 -20.68 -4.11 2.38
N GLY A 92 -20.65 -2.91 2.95
CA GLY A 92 -20.60 -2.70 4.40
C GLY A 92 -21.86 -3.23 5.07
N ILE A 93 -21.71 -4.16 5.99
CA ILE A 93 -22.81 -4.73 6.79
C ILE A 93 -22.68 -4.39 8.27
N GLN A 94 -21.50 -3.92 8.70
CA GLN A 94 -21.23 -3.47 10.06
C GLN A 94 -20.16 -2.37 10.05
N GLY A 95 -20.15 -1.49 11.07
CA GLY A 95 -19.22 -0.38 11.24
C GLY A 95 -19.70 0.90 10.56
N GLU A 96 -18.84 1.90 10.48
CA GLU A 96 -19.13 3.24 9.91
C GLU A 96 -19.48 3.21 8.41
N CYS A 97 -19.07 2.17 7.71
CA CYS A 97 -19.37 1.99 6.28
C CYS A 97 -20.65 1.19 6.01
N MET A 98 -21.49 0.95 7.01
CA MET A 98 -22.73 0.19 6.83
C MET A 98 -23.60 0.78 5.72
N GLY A 99 -24.03 -0.07 4.77
CA GLY A 99 -24.80 0.30 3.60
C GLY A 99 -24.00 0.88 2.43
N GLN A 100 -22.69 1.13 2.59
CA GLN A 100 -21.82 1.54 1.49
C GLN A 100 -21.42 0.33 0.66
N SER A 101 -21.14 0.55 -0.63
CA SER A 101 -20.63 -0.47 -1.54
C SER A 101 -19.34 -0.01 -2.19
N PHE A 102 -18.38 -0.90 -2.26
CA PHE A 102 -17.05 -0.69 -2.86
C PHE A 102 -16.90 -1.58 -4.07
N GLN A 103 -16.56 -1.00 -5.22
CA GLN A 103 -16.40 -1.73 -6.46
C GLN A 103 -15.04 -2.45 -6.49
N LEU A 104 -15.06 -3.72 -6.85
CA LEU A 104 -13.86 -4.50 -7.11
C LEU A 104 -13.54 -4.52 -8.62
N ARG A 105 -12.26 -4.48 -8.92
CA ARG A 105 -11.71 -4.48 -10.28
C ARG A 105 -10.88 -5.75 -10.52
N GLU A 106 -10.57 -6.00 -11.79
CA GLU A 106 -9.66 -7.09 -12.18
C GLU A 106 -8.27 -6.92 -11.53
N GLY A 107 -7.69 -8.01 -11.05
CA GLY A 107 -6.42 -8.01 -10.35
C GLY A 107 -6.56 -7.74 -8.85
N LYS A 108 -5.64 -6.97 -8.28
CA LYS A 108 -5.54 -6.71 -6.85
C LYS A 108 -6.33 -5.45 -6.45
N ASN A 109 -7.16 -5.56 -5.42
CA ASN A 109 -7.88 -4.47 -4.80
C ASN A 109 -7.46 -4.38 -3.34
N PHE A 110 -6.71 -3.34 -3.00
CA PHE A 110 -6.20 -3.14 -1.65
C PHE A 110 -7.23 -2.45 -0.76
N VAL A 111 -7.42 -3.01 0.43
CA VAL A 111 -8.34 -2.51 1.46
C VAL A 111 -7.54 -1.82 2.55
N GLY A 112 -7.96 -0.63 2.95
CA GLY A 112 -7.36 0.13 4.03
C GLY A 112 -8.12 1.42 4.28
N ARG A 113 -7.64 2.28 5.20
CA ARG A 113 -8.31 3.55 5.52
C ARG A 113 -7.71 4.77 4.83
N ALA A 114 -6.57 4.64 4.15
CA ALA A 114 -5.98 5.74 3.38
C ALA A 114 -6.71 5.94 2.05
N GLU A 115 -6.77 7.19 1.58
CA GLU A 115 -7.53 7.59 0.38
C GLU A 115 -6.95 7.01 -0.93
N ASP A 116 -5.73 6.51 -0.92
CA ASP A 116 -5.05 5.88 -2.05
C ASP A 116 -5.33 4.38 -2.17
N MET A 117 -6.18 3.81 -1.30
CA MET A 117 -6.62 2.42 -1.38
C MET A 117 -7.78 2.27 -2.38
N ASP A 118 -7.92 1.07 -2.97
CA ASP A 118 -9.02 0.75 -3.87
C ASP A 118 -10.36 0.66 -3.13
N VAL A 119 -10.30 0.16 -1.89
CA VAL A 119 -11.43 0.07 -0.94
C VAL A 119 -11.05 0.86 0.31
N VAL A 120 -11.64 2.05 0.44
CA VAL A 120 -11.34 3.00 1.53
C VAL A 120 -12.33 2.84 2.67
N ILE A 121 -11.90 2.28 3.79
CA ILE A 121 -12.71 2.15 5.01
C ILE A 121 -12.46 3.37 5.90
N ARG A 122 -13.42 4.27 5.98
CA ARG A 122 -13.34 5.46 6.83
C ARG A 122 -13.95 5.19 8.20
N GLY A 123 -13.47 5.92 9.22
CA GLY A 123 -14.05 5.91 10.57
C GLY A 123 -13.48 4.84 11.50
N ASP A 124 -13.02 3.70 10.99
CA ASP A 124 -12.49 2.60 11.77
C ASP A 124 -10.96 2.70 11.94
N LEU A 125 -10.50 3.07 13.14
CA LEU A 125 -9.08 3.21 13.45
C LEU A 125 -8.35 1.86 13.62
N ALA A 126 -9.06 0.77 13.82
CA ALA A 126 -8.50 -0.58 13.87
C ALA A 126 -8.18 -1.13 12.47
N VAL A 127 -8.70 -0.50 11.41
CA VAL A 127 -8.28 -0.79 10.04
C VAL A 127 -6.94 -0.12 9.76
N ALA A 128 -5.94 -0.85 9.25
CA ALA A 128 -4.65 -0.28 8.88
C ALA A 128 -4.81 0.82 7.81
N ARG A 129 -3.92 1.80 7.82
CA ARG A 129 -3.94 2.89 6.83
C ARG A 129 -3.77 2.36 5.43
N HIS A 130 -2.78 1.52 5.22
CA HIS A 130 -2.45 0.97 3.91
C HIS A 130 -2.51 -0.54 3.95
N ARG A 131 -3.10 -1.13 2.93
CA ARG A 131 -3.03 -2.55 2.60
C ARG A 131 -3.27 -3.48 3.78
N HIS A 132 -4.37 -3.29 4.52
CA HIS A 132 -4.78 -4.18 5.60
C HIS A 132 -5.08 -5.59 5.06
N ALA A 133 -5.86 -5.64 4.00
CA ALA A 133 -6.17 -6.85 3.25
C ALA A 133 -6.12 -6.57 1.74
N CYS A 134 -6.16 -7.62 0.95
CA CYS A 134 -6.23 -7.54 -0.49
C CYS A 134 -7.26 -8.53 -1.03
N VAL A 135 -8.21 -8.05 -1.82
CA VAL A 135 -9.13 -8.89 -2.59
C VAL A 135 -8.65 -8.96 -4.03
N ILE A 136 -8.47 -10.16 -4.54
CA ILE A 136 -7.93 -10.41 -5.87
C ILE A 136 -8.98 -11.11 -6.73
N PHE A 137 -9.22 -10.59 -7.93
CA PHE A 137 -9.94 -11.32 -8.96
C PHE A 137 -8.95 -11.86 -10.00
N GLU A 138 -8.94 -13.18 -10.16
CA GLU A 138 -8.17 -13.87 -11.20
C GLU A 138 -9.09 -14.18 -12.39
N PRO A 139 -8.90 -13.49 -13.54
CA PRO A 139 -9.88 -13.52 -14.63
C PRO A 139 -9.89 -14.85 -15.41
N ARG A 140 -8.77 -15.60 -15.44
CA ARG A 140 -8.70 -16.85 -16.22
C ARG A 140 -9.54 -17.96 -15.59
N ALA A 141 -9.48 -18.10 -14.28
CA ALA A 141 -10.28 -19.06 -13.54
C ALA A 141 -11.64 -18.49 -13.11
N GLY A 142 -11.83 -17.16 -13.14
CA GLY A 142 -13.01 -16.48 -12.65
C GLY A 142 -13.18 -16.60 -11.14
N ILE A 143 -12.06 -16.61 -10.39
CA ILE A 143 -12.04 -16.88 -8.95
C ILE A 143 -11.58 -15.64 -8.20
N PHE A 144 -12.21 -15.40 -7.04
CA PHE A 144 -11.80 -14.37 -6.10
C PHE A 144 -11.03 -14.97 -4.94
N TYR A 145 -10.04 -14.21 -4.47
CA TYR A 145 -9.23 -14.56 -3.31
C TYR A 145 -9.20 -13.39 -2.33
N ALA A 146 -9.19 -13.70 -1.03
CA ALA A 146 -8.81 -12.76 0.02
C ALA A 146 -7.46 -13.16 0.58
N GLN A 147 -6.57 -12.20 0.80
CA GLN A 147 -5.27 -12.44 1.40
C GLN A 147 -4.88 -11.29 2.31
N PRO A 148 -3.99 -11.53 3.32
CA PRO A 148 -3.41 -10.47 4.11
C PRO A 148 -2.71 -9.45 3.22
N GLY A 149 -2.79 -8.19 3.63
CA GLY A 149 -2.01 -7.13 3.03
C GLY A 149 -0.58 -7.08 3.56
N GLU A 150 -0.01 -5.87 3.55
CA GLU A 150 1.36 -5.63 4.04
C GLU A 150 1.36 -5.10 5.50
N SER A 151 0.18 -4.91 6.10
CA SER A 151 0.06 -4.46 7.48
C SER A 151 0.27 -5.61 8.47
N HIS A 152 0.51 -5.26 9.74
CA HIS A 152 0.58 -6.25 10.83
C HIS A 152 -0.80 -6.63 11.38
N GLU A 153 -1.85 -5.91 10.96
CA GLU A 153 -3.21 -6.14 11.45
C GLU A 153 -3.80 -7.40 10.81
N LEU A 154 -4.56 -8.15 11.60
CA LEU A 154 -5.24 -9.37 11.15
C LEU A 154 -6.63 -9.05 10.63
N PHE A 155 -7.07 -9.82 9.64
CA PHE A 155 -8.45 -9.82 9.21
C PHE A 155 -9.03 -11.23 9.22
N TYR A 156 -10.34 -11.32 9.18
CA TYR A 156 -11.08 -12.57 9.31
C TYR A 156 -11.99 -12.78 8.11
N LEU A 157 -12.15 -14.03 7.71
CA LEU A 157 -13.12 -14.47 6.71
C LEU A 157 -14.10 -15.43 7.40
N ASN A 158 -15.37 -15.04 7.50
CA ASN A 158 -16.39 -15.81 8.21
C ASN A 158 -15.90 -16.23 9.62
N ASP A 159 -15.41 -15.25 10.38
CA ASP A 159 -14.86 -15.39 11.74
C ASP A 159 -13.57 -16.22 11.87
N ASN A 160 -13.01 -16.70 10.75
CA ASN A 160 -11.73 -17.41 10.75
C ASN A 160 -10.60 -16.45 10.33
N VAL A 161 -9.49 -16.46 11.07
CA VAL A 161 -8.32 -15.65 10.75
C VAL A 161 -7.72 -16.09 9.41
N VAL A 162 -7.43 -15.12 8.55
CA VAL A 162 -6.79 -15.37 7.25
C VAL A 162 -5.30 -15.09 7.37
N LEU A 163 -4.50 -16.14 7.34
CA LEU A 163 -3.03 -16.06 7.39
C LEU A 163 -2.39 -16.17 6.01
N ASN A 164 -3.10 -16.75 5.06
CA ASN A 164 -2.67 -16.93 3.67
C ASN A 164 -3.81 -16.54 2.72
N SER A 165 -3.68 -16.91 1.44
CA SER A 165 -4.74 -16.66 0.46
C SER A 165 -5.88 -17.66 0.63
N GLU A 166 -7.11 -17.15 0.75
CA GLU A 166 -8.35 -17.93 0.85
C GLU A 166 -9.28 -17.61 -0.33
N ILE A 167 -10.01 -18.60 -0.82
CA ILE A 167 -10.99 -18.42 -1.88
C ILE A 167 -12.25 -17.77 -1.31
N LEU A 168 -12.68 -16.66 -1.93
CA LEU A 168 -13.94 -15.98 -1.59
C LEU A 168 -15.11 -16.60 -2.34
N LYS A 169 -16.18 -16.86 -1.61
CA LYS A 169 -17.47 -17.30 -2.12
C LYS A 169 -18.51 -16.18 -1.96
N SER A 170 -19.58 -16.24 -2.76
CA SER A 170 -20.68 -15.29 -2.63
C SER A 170 -21.23 -15.25 -1.21
N HIS A 171 -21.39 -14.03 -0.69
CA HIS A 171 -21.86 -13.70 0.66
C HIS A 171 -20.88 -14.02 1.80
N ASP A 172 -19.63 -14.36 1.49
CA ASP A 172 -18.60 -14.42 2.52
C ASP A 172 -18.42 -13.03 3.16
N VAL A 173 -18.13 -13.04 4.46
CA VAL A 173 -17.94 -11.83 5.26
C VAL A 173 -16.47 -11.65 5.60
N ILE A 174 -15.91 -10.51 5.21
CA ILE A 174 -14.56 -10.08 5.56
C ILE A 174 -14.66 -9.09 6.71
N THR A 175 -14.03 -9.38 7.84
CA THR A 175 -14.00 -8.49 9.02
C THR A 175 -12.61 -7.94 9.23
N LEU A 176 -12.52 -6.59 9.30
CA LEU A 176 -11.29 -5.82 9.53
C LEU A 176 -11.59 -4.82 10.65
N GLY A 177 -10.92 -4.93 11.80
CA GLY A 177 -11.21 -4.11 12.96
C GLY A 177 -12.67 -4.28 13.41
N GLU A 178 -13.43 -3.19 13.44
CA GLU A 178 -14.85 -3.16 13.80
C GLU A 178 -15.77 -3.22 12.56
N THR A 179 -15.19 -3.23 11.36
CA THR A 179 -15.87 -3.18 10.07
C THR A 179 -16.05 -4.57 9.48
N SER A 180 -17.27 -4.92 9.08
CA SER A 180 -17.59 -6.15 8.34
C SER A 180 -18.14 -5.84 6.95
N LEU A 181 -17.58 -6.50 5.96
CA LEU A 181 -17.88 -6.34 4.54
C LEU A 181 -18.35 -7.66 3.95
N MET A 182 -19.54 -7.66 3.36
CA MET A 182 -20.05 -8.82 2.61
C MET A 182 -19.56 -8.79 1.17
N PHE A 183 -19.04 -9.91 0.68
CA PHE A 183 -18.58 -10.06 -0.69
C PHE A 183 -19.72 -10.45 -1.64
N ILE A 184 -19.89 -9.70 -2.73
CA ILE A 184 -20.86 -9.92 -3.78
C ILE A 184 -20.14 -10.03 -5.13
N PRO A 185 -19.96 -11.22 -5.71
CA PRO A 185 -19.36 -11.38 -7.03
C PRO A 185 -20.34 -10.97 -8.14
N LEU A 186 -19.82 -10.33 -9.19
CA LEU A 186 -20.47 -10.19 -10.48
C LEU A 186 -19.89 -11.22 -11.47
N CYS A 187 -18.57 -11.28 -11.55
CA CYS A 187 -17.86 -12.24 -12.39
C CYS A 187 -17.71 -13.58 -11.68
N GLY A 188 -17.72 -14.64 -12.45
CA GLY A 188 -17.62 -16.02 -11.99
C GLY A 188 -17.95 -17.01 -13.11
N PRO A 189 -18.37 -18.24 -12.77
CA PRO A 189 -18.69 -19.26 -13.76
C PRO A 189 -19.77 -18.85 -14.77
N ASP A 190 -20.75 -18.05 -14.30
CA ASP A 190 -21.92 -17.68 -15.10
C ASP A 190 -21.72 -16.39 -15.90
N PHE A 191 -20.85 -15.49 -15.44
CA PHE A 191 -20.61 -14.20 -16.05
C PHE A 191 -19.12 -13.84 -16.14
N SER A 192 -18.68 -13.42 -17.36
CA SER A 192 -17.36 -12.83 -17.63
C SER A 192 -17.50 -11.70 -18.63
N TRP A 193 -16.72 -10.65 -18.44
CA TRP A 193 -16.62 -9.52 -19.37
C TRP A 193 -16.03 -9.89 -20.72
N ASP A 194 -15.27 -10.99 -20.83
CA ASP A 194 -14.64 -11.42 -22.08
C ASP A 194 -15.64 -11.71 -23.17
N LYS A 195 -16.85 -12.17 -22.81
CA LYS A 195 -17.97 -12.38 -23.75
C LYS A 195 -18.45 -11.08 -24.41
N TYR A 196 -18.13 -9.92 -23.86
CA TYR A 196 -18.61 -8.60 -24.29
C TYR A 196 -17.49 -7.71 -24.85
N ARG A 197 -16.21 -8.01 -24.58
CA ARG A 197 -15.04 -7.25 -25.07
C ARG A 197 -14.80 -7.43 -26.57
N ASN A 198 -15.24 -8.54 -27.17
CA ASN A 198 -14.97 -8.94 -28.55
C ASN A 198 -16.19 -8.77 -29.48
N LYS A 199 -17.11 -7.86 -29.15
CA LYS A 199 -18.24 -7.52 -30.03
C LYS A 199 -18.02 -6.20 -30.74
#